data_f929ed5fab0d44b092c772e6cca4ef60
#
_entry.id   f929ed5fab0d44b092c772e6cca4ef60
#
_cell.length_a   1.000
_cell.length_b   1.000
_cell.length_c   1.000
_cell.angle_alpha   90.00
_cell.angle_beta   90.00
_cell.angle_gamma   90.00
#
_symmetry.space_group_name_H-M   'P 1'
#
loop_
_entity.id
_entity.type
_entity.pdbx_description
1 polymer ?
#
loop_
_entity_poly.entity_id
_entity_poly.type
_entity_poly.pdbx_seq_one_letter_code
_entity_poly.pdbx_strand_id
1 'polypeptide(L)'
;LPYKLYNDFGVRRYGFHGTSHFYVAGQTAKMLSLPVEESNFISAHLGNGCSVCAIKNGKSVDTSMGLTPLEGLVMGTRCGDIDPGLFNFLTTQLDYTAQQIDDLLNQKSGLLGISELSNDCRTIEEAAIAGNSQAMLALNMFCYRLAKQIAAYMVPLQKVLTQLAFLGINLDPQANLDARFGQAGLISAANSTSKAVVMPTNEEWVIALDAANITKEL
;
A
#
# COMPACT_ATOMS: atom_id res chain seq x y z
N LEU A 1 -16.55 -9.48 -12.00
CA LEU A 1 -17.61 -8.74 -12.70
C LEU A 1 -17.74 -9.23 -14.14
N PRO A 2 -18.92 -9.05 -14.79
CA PRO A 2 -19.07 -9.39 -16.22
C PRO A 2 -18.04 -8.65 -17.09
N TYR A 3 -17.42 -9.36 -18.04
CA TYR A 3 -16.39 -8.80 -18.92
C TYR A 3 -16.91 -7.63 -19.78
N LYS A 4 -18.21 -7.59 -20.02
CA LYS A 4 -18.90 -6.49 -20.70
C LYS A 4 -18.65 -5.13 -20.03
N LEU A 5 -18.55 -5.07 -18.71
CA LEU A 5 -18.25 -3.82 -17.99
C LEU A 5 -16.86 -3.28 -18.32
N TYR A 6 -15.90 -4.16 -18.54
CA TYR A 6 -14.58 -3.76 -19.03
C TYR A 6 -14.66 -3.22 -20.47
N ASN A 7 -15.33 -3.95 -21.37
CA ASN A 7 -15.39 -3.57 -22.78
C ASN A 7 -16.15 -2.23 -23.01
N ASP A 8 -17.29 -2.07 -22.34
CA ASP A 8 -18.21 -0.96 -22.63
C ASP A 8 -17.86 0.30 -21.81
N PHE A 9 -17.28 0.14 -20.62
CA PHE A 9 -17.07 1.22 -19.66
C PHE A 9 -15.64 1.34 -19.15
N GLY A 10 -14.72 0.46 -19.56
CA GLY A 10 -13.34 0.48 -19.10
C GLY A 10 -13.18 0.11 -17.63
N VAL A 11 -14.13 -0.62 -17.04
CA VAL A 11 -14.05 -1.03 -15.62
C VAL A 11 -12.92 -2.04 -15.43
N ARG A 12 -11.85 -1.62 -14.79
CA ARG A 12 -10.65 -2.44 -14.53
C ARG A 12 -9.90 -1.94 -13.31
N ARG A 13 -8.91 -2.72 -12.86
CA ARG A 13 -7.93 -2.26 -11.88
C ARG A 13 -6.93 -1.31 -12.56
N TYR A 14 -7.02 -0.02 -12.25
CA TYR A 14 -6.07 0.98 -12.73
C TYR A 14 -4.87 1.08 -11.82
N GLY A 15 -5.08 1.01 -10.52
CA GLY A 15 -4.07 1.28 -9.51
C GLY A 15 -3.75 2.77 -9.38
N PHE A 16 -3.08 3.12 -8.28
CA PHE A 16 -2.70 4.50 -7.98
C PHE A 16 -1.31 4.52 -7.33
N HIS A 17 -0.77 5.70 -7.10
CA HIS A 17 0.59 5.93 -6.61
C HIS A 17 1.69 5.38 -7.55
N GLY A 18 1.40 5.25 -8.85
CA GLY A 18 2.32 4.67 -9.83
C GLY A 18 3.67 5.39 -9.87
N THR A 19 3.67 6.73 -9.81
CA THR A 19 4.87 7.56 -9.75
C THR A 19 5.74 7.23 -8.52
N SER A 20 5.10 7.10 -7.36
CA SER A 20 5.79 6.71 -6.12
C SER A 20 6.38 5.30 -6.20
N HIS A 21 5.60 4.32 -6.64
CA HIS A 21 6.07 2.94 -6.79
C HIS A 21 7.23 2.83 -7.78
N PHE A 22 7.16 3.53 -8.90
CA PHE A 22 8.24 3.60 -9.88
C PHE A 22 9.52 4.19 -9.29
N TYR A 23 9.42 5.35 -8.63
CA TYR A 23 10.57 6.00 -8.01
C TYR A 23 11.23 5.12 -6.95
N VAL A 24 10.41 4.60 -6.02
CA VAL A 24 10.91 3.78 -4.90
C VAL A 24 11.59 2.51 -5.41
N ALA A 25 11.03 1.84 -6.42
CA ALA A 25 11.65 0.67 -7.02
C ALA A 25 13.02 0.98 -7.64
N GLY A 26 13.12 2.07 -8.40
CA GLY A 26 14.39 2.51 -9.00
C GLY A 26 15.45 2.88 -7.97
N GLN A 27 15.07 3.63 -6.92
CA GLN A 27 16.01 3.99 -5.85
C GLN A 27 16.43 2.78 -5.01
N THR A 28 15.51 1.85 -4.76
CA THR A 28 15.83 0.60 -4.05
C THR A 28 16.79 -0.28 -4.87
N ALA A 29 16.55 -0.43 -6.16
CA ALA A 29 17.46 -1.14 -7.06
C ALA A 29 18.87 -0.53 -7.04
N LYS A 30 18.95 0.80 -7.14
CA LYS A 30 20.24 1.53 -7.06
C LYS A 30 20.92 1.33 -5.71
N MET A 31 20.19 1.45 -4.59
CA MET A 31 20.72 1.24 -3.24
C MET A 31 21.28 -0.17 -3.04
N LEU A 32 20.62 -1.18 -3.64
CA LEU A 32 21.03 -2.58 -3.55
C LEU A 32 22.01 -2.99 -4.64
N SER A 33 22.43 -2.09 -5.53
CA SER A 33 23.31 -2.35 -6.69
C SER A 33 22.76 -3.45 -7.61
N LEU A 34 21.43 -3.41 -7.87
CA LEU A 34 20.72 -4.35 -8.72
C LEU A 34 20.24 -3.67 -10.01
N PRO A 35 20.24 -4.38 -11.16
CA PRO A 35 19.57 -3.89 -12.37
C PRO A 35 18.06 -3.91 -12.14
N VAL A 36 17.38 -2.78 -12.37
CA VAL A 36 15.93 -2.65 -12.07
C VAL A 36 15.12 -3.59 -12.96
N GLU A 37 15.54 -3.79 -14.20
CA GLU A 37 14.88 -4.62 -15.21
C GLU A 37 14.92 -6.12 -14.91
N GLU A 38 15.78 -6.54 -13.98
CA GLU A 38 15.92 -7.93 -13.53
C GLU A 38 15.44 -8.12 -12.09
N SER A 39 15.01 -7.02 -11.45
CA SER A 39 14.66 -7.00 -10.02
C SER A 39 13.17 -7.19 -9.81
N ASN A 40 12.84 -7.84 -8.70
CA ASN A 40 11.48 -8.04 -8.23
C ASN A 40 11.32 -7.37 -6.88
N PHE A 41 10.29 -6.53 -6.75
CA PHE A 41 9.99 -5.79 -5.53
C PHE A 41 8.52 -5.89 -5.15
N ILE A 42 8.25 -5.77 -3.87
CA ILE A 42 6.94 -5.37 -3.36
C ILE A 42 7.15 -4.01 -2.71
N SER A 43 6.51 -2.99 -3.26
CA SER A 43 6.58 -1.64 -2.71
C SER A 43 5.27 -1.26 -2.04
N ALA A 44 5.36 -0.67 -0.85
CA ALA A 44 4.23 -0.14 -0.10
C ALA A 44 4.37 1.38 0.00
N HIS A 45 3.39 2.10 -0.55
CA HIS A 45 3.20 3.52 -0.33
C HIS A 45 2.27 3.70 0.86
N LEU A 46 2.76 4.29 1.95
CA LEU A 46 2.05 4.42 3.22
C LEU A 46 1.92 5.90 3.60
N GLY A 47 0.88 6.55 3.09
CA GLY A 47 0.47 7.90 3.43
C GLY A 47 -0.96 7.92 4.00
N ASN A 48 -1.69 9.05 3.88
CA ASN A 48 -3.12 9.06 4.18
C ASN A 48 -3.91 8.13 3.24
N GLY A 49 -3.50 8.06 1.95
CA GLY A 49 -3.81 6.94 1.06
C GLY A 49 -2.69 5.91 1.11
N CYS A 50 -3.03 4.62 1.06
CA CYS A 50 -2.06 3.53 1.11
C CYS A 50 -2.28 2.54 -0.03
N SER A 51 -1.18 2.08 -0.64
CA SER A 51 -1.22 1.01 -1.63
C SER A 51 0.02 0.12 -1.57
N VAL A 52 -0.13 -1.10 -2.05
CA VAL A 52 0.97 -2.04 -2.27
C VAL A 52 1.02 -2.37 -3.76
N CYS A 53 2.21 -2.51 -4.32
CA CYS A 53 2.44 -2.87 -5.70
C CYS A 53 3.43 -4.04 -5.80
N ALA A 54 3.09 -5.06 -6.57
CA ALA A 54 4.00 -6.11 -6.99
C ALA A 54 4.71 -5.69 -8.27
N ILE A 55 6.03 -5.65 -8.23
CA ILE A 55 6.88 -5.21 -9.34
C ILE A 55 7.76 -6.39 -9.75
N LYS A 56 7.65 -6.82 -11.00
CA LYS A 56 8.42 -7.91 -11.58
C LYS A 56 9.24 -7.41 -12.77
N ASN A 57 10.55 -7.63 -12.72
CA ASN A 57 11.46 -7.16 -13.77
C ASN A 57 11.28 -5.66 -14.07
N GLY A 58 11.20 -4.85 -13.00
CA GLY A 58 11.00 -3.41 -13.06
C GLY A 58 9.60 -2.93 -13.49
N LYS A 59 8.65 -3.84 -13.72
CA LYS A 59 7.29 -3.51 -14.19
C LYS A 59 6.23 -3.91 -13.15
N SER A 60 5.24 -3.02 -12.92
CA SER A 60 4.07 -3.36 -12.11
C SER A 60 3.28 -4.50 -12.73
N VAL A 61 3.01 -5.55 -11.95
CA VAL A 61 2.22 -6.72 -12.37
C VAL A 61 0.93 -6.86 -11.57
N ASP A 62 0.85 -6.24 -10.38
CA ASP A 62 -0.36 -6.15 -9.57
C ASP A 62 -0.28 -4.97 -8.60
N THR A 63 -1.44 -4.47 -8.15
CA THR A 63 -1.53 -3.36 -7.19
C THR A 63 -2.82 -3.44 -6.37
N SER A 64 -2.79 -2.95 -5.14
CA SER A 64 -3.91 -3.09 -4.20
C SER A 64 -5.08 -2.14 -4.47
N MET A 65 -4.85 -0.97 -5.06
CA MET A 65 -5.93 -0.07 -5.46
C MET A 65 -6.54 -0.51 -6.80
N GLY A 66 -7.85 -0.34 -6.94
CA GLY A 66 -8.62 -0.88 -8.05
C GLY A 66 -9.01 0.14 -9.11
N LEU A 67 -10.32 0.20 -9.41
CA LEU A 67 -10.94 1.21 -10.28
C LEU A 67 -10.77 2.61 -9.67
N THR A 68 -10.85 2.70 -8.35
CA THR A 68 -10.69 3.91 -7.57
C THR A 68 -9.60 3.71 -6.50
N PRO A 69 -9.10 4.77 -5.86
CA PRO A 69 -8.12 4.65 -4.77
C PRO A 69 -8.74 4.23 -3.43
N LEU A 70 -9.86 3.48 -3.44
CA LEU A 70 -10.58 3.02 -2.26
C LEU A 70 -10.24 1.57 -1.90
N GLU A 71 -10.13 0.67 -2.91
CA GLU A 71 -9.84 -0.77 -2.74
C GLU A 71 -8.46 -0.99 -2.12
N GLY A 72 -8.29 -2.08 -1.38
CA GLY A 72 -7.01 -2.57 -0.86
C GLY A 72 -6.84 -2.41 0.64
N LEU A 73 -5.80 -1.70 1.04
CA LEU A 73 -5.43 -1.51 2.45
C LEU A 73 -6.45 -0.66 3.23
N VAL A 74 -6.51 -0.87 4.54
CA VAL A 74 -7.04 0.14 5.46
C VAL A 74 -6.13 1.37 5.36
N MET A 75 -6.72 2.57 5.21
CA MET A 75 -5.99 3.83 5.02
C MET A 75 -6.33 4.83 6.13
N GLY A 76 -5.89 6.05 6.03
CA GLY A 76 -6.22 7.07 7.05
C GLY A 76 -7.72 7.24 7.25
N THR A 77 -8.47 7.48 6.16
CA THR A 77 -9.93 7.68 6.19
C THR A 77 -10.72 6.70 5.32
N ARG A 78 -10.06 5.94 4.43
CA ARG A 78 -10.68 5.00 3.49
C ARG A 78 -10.70 3.60 4.06
N CYS A 79 -11.79 2.88 3.80
CA CYS A 79 -12.02 1.54 4.37
C CYS A 79 -11.07 0.46 3.83
N GLY A 80 -10.57 0.59 2.59
CA GLY A 80 -9.95 -0.52 1.86
C GLY A 80 -10.98 -1.59 1.46
N ASP A 81 -10.54 -2.85 1.38
CA ASP A 81 -11.42 -3.97 1.02
C ASP A 81 -12.49 -4.21 2.06
N ILE A 82 -13.73 -4.31 1.59
CA ILE A 82 -14.92 -4.64 2.38
C ILE A 82 -15.74 -5.71 1.66
N ASP A 83 -16.68 -6.31 2.37
CA ASP A 83 -17.72 -7.15 1.76
C ASP A 83 -18.68 -6.27 0.95
N PRO A 84 -18.82 -6.50 -0.38
CA PRO A 84 -19.81 -5.77 -1.19
C PRO A 84 -21.24 -5.88 -0.68
N GLY A 85 -21.60 -6.94 0.04
CA GLY A 85 -22.92 -7.12 0.67
C GLY A 85 -23.26 -6.05 1.70
N LEU A 86 -22.23 -5.36 2.26
CA LEU A 86 -22.41 -4.25 3.16
C LEU A 86 -23.20 -3.10 2.52
N PHE A 87 -23.06 -2.90 1.20
CA PHE A 87 -23.82 -1.87 0.47
C PHE A 87 -25.34 -2.08 0.62
N ASN A 88 -25.80 -3.32 0.42
CA ASN A 88 -27.20 -3.66 0.60
C ASN A 88 -27.67 -3.48 2.06
N PHE A 89 -26.86 -3.88 3.04
CA PHE A 89 -27.17 -3.67 4.46
C PHE A 89 -27.36 -2.18 4.78
N LEU A 90 -26.42 -1.34 4.38
CA LEU A 90 -26.48 0.11 4.65
C LEU A 90 -27.72 0.77 4.01
N THR A 91 -28.09 0.35 2.80
CA THR A 91 -29.24 0.93 2.11
C THR A 91 -30.57 0.45 2.67
N THR A 92 -30.69 -0.85 3.06
CA THR A 92 -31.97 -1.43 3.44
C THR A 92 -32.24 -1.41 4.95
N GLN A 93 -31.21 -1.37 5.79
CA GLN A 93 -31.35 -1.39 7.24
C GLN A 93 -31.09 -0.01 7.89
N LEU A 94 -30.30 0.84 7.24
CA LEU A 94 -29.89 2.14 7.77
C LEU A 94 -30.32 3.32 6.87
N ASP A 95 -31.06 3.04 5.78
CA ASP A 95 -31.60 4.04 4.84
C ASP A 95 -30.51 4.97 4.23
N TYR A 96 -29.28 4.48 4.10
CA TYR A 96 -28.19 5.27 3.51
C TYR A 96 -28.37 5.39 1.98
N THR A 97 -28.21 6.60 1.49
CA THR A 97 -28.09 6.85 0.04
C THR A 97 -26.72 6.40 -0.48
N ALA A 98 -26.59 6.19 -1.79
CA ALA A 98 -25.31 5.85 -2.41
C ALA A 98 -24.22 6.89 -2.10
N GLN A 99 -24.56 8.19 -2.06
CA GLN A 99 -23.63 9.25 -1.70
C GLN A 99 -23.16 9.16 -0.25
N GLN A 100 -24.06 8.86 0.69
CA GLN A 100 -23.71 8.68 2.10
C GLN A 100 -22.81 7.47 2.32
N ILE A 101 -23.01 6.40 1.52
CA ILE A 101 -22.12 5.23 1.54
C ILE A 101 -20.75 5.60 0.99
N ASP A 102 -20.68 6.33 -0.13
CA ASP A 102 -19.40 6.79 -0.68
C ASP A 102 -18.63 7.66 0.33
N ASP A 103 -19.31 8.62 0.95
CA ASP A 103 -18.71 9.47 2.00
C ASP A 103 -18.23 8.66 3.22
N LEU A 104 -19.03 7.66 3.64
CA LEU A 104 -18.66 6.77 4.74
C LEU A 104 -17.37 6.01 4.43
N LEU A 105 -17.30 5.39 3.25
CA LEU A 105 -16.19 4.51 2.87
C LEU A 105 -14.91 5.29 2.56
N ASN A 106 -15.01 6.51 2.02
CA ASN A 106 -13.86 7.32 1.63
C ASN A 106 -13.34 8.25 2.73
N GLN A 107 -14.22 8.78 3.60
CA GLN A 107 -13.89 9.90 4.49
C GLN A 107 -14.05 9.59 5.97
N LYS A 108 -14.84 8.57 6.34
CA LYS A 108 -15.22 8.30 7.74
C LYS A 108 -14.85 6.90 8.22
N SER A 109 -14.08 6.18 7.42
CA SER A 109 -13.61 4.82 7.68
C SER A 109 -12.11 4.80 7.98
N GLY A 110 -11.46 3.71 7.71
CA GLY A 110 -10.01 3.56 7.88
C GLY A 110 -9.56 3.69 9.33
N LEU A 111 -8.35 4.19 9.51
CA LEU A 111 -7.78 4.43 10.84
C LEU A 111 -8.65 5.39 11.66
N LEU A 112 -9.17 6.45 11.03
CA LEU A 112 -10.09 7.39 11.67
C LEU A 112 -11.34 6.69 12.19
N GLY A 113 -12.01 5.91 11.35
CA GLY A 113 -13.26 5.24 11.72
C GLY A 113 -13.07 4.14 12.77
N ILE A 114 -11.93 3.43 12.75
CA ILE A 114 -11.65 2.36 13.71
C ILE A 114 -11.17 2.92 15.05
N SER A 115 -10.28 3.92 15.03
CA SER A 115 -9.76 4.53 16.26
C SER A 115 -10.74 5.48 16.92
N GLU A 116 -11.67 6.05 16.15
CA GLU A 116 -12.56 7.16 16.56
C GLU A 116 -11.78 8.38 17.10
N LEU A 117 -10.51 8.50 16.71
CA LEU A 117 -9.59 9.52 17.24
C LEU A 117 -8.98 10.38 16.14
N SER A 118 -8.27 9.74 15.17
CA SER A 118 -7.50 10.44 14.14
C SER A 118 -7.25 9.55 12.93
N ASN A 119 -6.93 10.16 11.80
CA ASN A 119 -6.35 9.48 10.63
C ASN A 119 -4.81 9.53 10.62
N ASP A 120 -4.18 10.24 11.54
CA ASP A 120 -2.72 10.33 11.67
C ASP A 120 -2.18 9.18 12.50
N CYS A 121 -1.32 8.36 11.89
CA CYS A 121 -0.71 7.20 12.54
C CYS A 121 0.10 7.57 13.80
N ARG A 122 0.73 8.74 13.85
CA ARG A 122 1.52 9.16 15.04
C ARG A 122 0.62 9.43 16.23
N THR A 123 -0.46 10.19 16.01
CA THR A 123 -1.47 10.45 17.05
C THR A 123 -2.07 9.14 17.57
N ILE A 124 -2.34 8.19 16.68
CA ILE A 124 -2.89 6.88 17.05
C ILE A 124 -1.85 6.05 17.81
N GLU A 125 -0.58 6.06 17.38
CA GLU A 125 0.54 5.36 18.05
C GLU A 125 0.72 5.90 19.49
N GLU A 126 0.76 7.22 19.66
CA GLU A 126 0.86 7.86 20.97
C GLU A 126 -0.31 7.49 21.90
N ALA A 127 -1.54 7.49 21.36
CA ALA A 127 -2.72 7.08 22.12
C ALA A 127 -2.70 5.59 22.51
N ALA A 128 -2.23 4.72 21.59
CA ALA A 128 -2.10 3.28 21.88
C ALA A 128 -1.05 3.01 22.97
N ILE A 129 0.08 3.72 22.92
CA ILE A 129 1.14 3.65 23.97
C ILE A 129 0.58 4.14 25.32
N ALA A 130 -0.29 5.15 25.31
CA ALA A 130 -0.98 5.65 26.51
C ALA A 130 -2.09 4.71 27.01
N GLY A 131 -2.33 3.56 26.36
CA GLY A 131 -3.29 2.54 26.78
C GLY A 131 -4.68 2.66 26.14
N ASN A 132 -4.86 3.47 25.11
CA ASN A 132 -6.12 3.54 24.36
C ASN A 132 -6.31 2.25 23.53
N SER A 133 -7.29 1.42 23.91
CA SER A 133 -7.55 0.13 23.28
C SER A 133 -8.05 0.24 21.84
N GLN A 134 -8.82 1.30 21.52
CA GLN A 134 -9.35 1.52 20.18
C GLN A 134 -8.23 1.94 19.21
N ALA A 135 -7.31 2.78 19.65
CA ALA A 135 -6.12 3.16 18.91
C ALA A 135 -5.21 1.93 18.65
N MET A 136 -5.03 1.08 19.67
CA MET A 136 -4.27 -0.17 19.51
C MET A 136 -4.94 -1.12 18.52
N LEU A 137 -6.27 -1.26 18.56
CA LEU A 137 -7.03 -2.05 17.59
C LEU A 137 -6.82 -1.54 16.16
N ALA A 138 -6.91 -0.23 15.94
CA ALA A 138 -6.73 0.40 14.64
C ALA A 138 -5.35 0.10 14.05
N LEU A 139 -4.28 0.25 14.83
CA LEU A 139 -2.91 -0.09 14.41
C LEU A 139 -2.74 -1.57 14.11
N ASN A 140 -3.26 -2.44 14.96
CA ASN A 140 -3.17 -3.89 14.76
C ASN A 140 -3.89 -4.32 13.46
N MET A 141 -5.07 -3.76 13.18
CA MET A 141 -5.80 -4.02 11.94
C MET A 141 -5.04 -3.50 10.71
N PHE A 142 -4.47 -2.31 10.79
CA PHE A 142 -3.66 -1.73 9.72
C PHE A 142 -2.44 -2.63 9.40
N CYS A 143 -1.66 -2.97 10.42
CA CYS A 143 -0.48 -3.84 10.26
C CYS A 143 -0.85 -5.24 9.73
N TYR A 144 -1.94 -5.83 10.23
CA TYR A 144 -2.41 -7.13 9.77
C TYR A 144 -2.81 -7.10 8.29
N ARG A 145 -3.57 -6.09 7.87
CA ARG A 145 -4.00 -5.93 6.47
C ARG A 145 -2.82 -5.69 5.54
N LEU A 146 -1.85 -4.88 5.96
CA LEU A 146 -0.62 -4.64 5.21
C LEU A 146 0.21 -5.92 5.06
N ALA A 147 0.44 -6.65 6.15
CA ALA A 147 1.18 -7.91 6.12
C ALA A 147 0.50 -8.95 5.22
N LYS A 148 -0.82 -9.08 5.31
CA LYS A 148 -1.62 -9.97 4.45
C LYS A 148 -1.48 -9.60 2.97
N GLN A 149 -1.53 -8.31 2.62
CA GLN A 149 -1.40 -7.85 1.24
C GLN A 149 0.01 -8.06 0.69
N ILE A 150 1.05 -7.79 1.48
CA ILE A 150 2.44 -8.07 1.10
C ILE A 150 2.61 -9.58 0.83
N ALA A 151 2.12 -10.44 1.74
CA ALA A 151 2.20 -11.89 1.56
C ALA A 151 1.48 -12.36 0.28
N ALA A 152 0.29 -11.82 -0.01
CA ALA A 152 -0.45 -12.12 -1.24
C ALA A 152 0.33 -11.73 -2.50
N TYR A 153 1.06 -10.62 -2.48
CA TYR A 153 1.84 -10.13 -3.63
C TYR A 153 3.18 -10.84 -3.85
N MET A 154 3.61 -11.64 -2.92
CA MET A 154 4.73 -12.54 -3.20
C MET A 154 4.35 -13.67 -4.18
N VAL A 155 3.07 -14.00 -4.31
CA VAL A 155 2.55 -15.02 -5.24
C VAL A 155 2.87 -14.71 -6.71
N PRO A 156 2.59 -13.53 -7.27
CA PRO A 156 2.92 -13.22 -8.66
C PRO A 156 4.43 -13.14 -8.93
N LEU A 157 5.28 -13.09 -7.90
CA LEU A 157 6.72 -12.98 -8.04
C LEU A 157 7.44 -14.33 -7.99
N GLN A 158 6.79 -15.43 -7.55
CA GLN A 158 7.36 -16.75 -7.39
C GLN A 158 6.48 -17.87 -7.97
N LYS A 159 7.07 -19.05 -8.24
CA LYS A 159 6.32 -20.25 -8.62
C LYS A 159 5.57 -20.83 -7.41
N VAL A 160 4.36 -21.34 -7.64
CA VAL A 160 3.40 -21.77 -6.58
C VAL A 160 4.01 -22.69 -5.51
N LEU A 161 4.89 -23.61 -5.86
CA LEU A 161 5.46 -24.60 -4.93
C LEU A 161 6.54 -24.02 -3.98
N THR A 162 7.12 -22.87 -4.32
CA THR A 162 8.11 -22.19 -3.47
C THR A 162 7.52 -21.10 -2.60
N GLN A 163 6.26 -20.77 -2.80
CA GLN A 163 5.61 -19.60 -2.20
C GLN A 163 5.41 -19.67 -0.69
N LEU A 164 5.37 -20.85 -0.11
CA LEU A 164 5.11 -21.04 1.32
C LEU A 164 6.38 -21.18 2.17
N ALA A 165 7.54 -21.37 1.53
CA ALA A 165 8.82 -21.61 2.23
C ALA A 165 9.60 -20.34 2.61
N PHE A 166 9.09 -19.15 2.28
CA PHE A 166 9.90 -17.93 2.21
C PHE A 166 9.66 -16.88 3.31
N LEU A 167 8.84 -17.15 4.29
CA LEU A 167 8.55 -16.21 5.39
C LEU A 167 9.76 -15.96 6.33
N GLY A 168 10.97 -16.01 5.77
CA GLY A 168 12.22 -15.76 6.49
C GLY A 168 12.67 -14.30 6.42
N ILE A 169 11.76 -13.33 6.45
CA ILE A 169 12.13 -11.92 6.60
C ILE A 169 12.38 -11.66 8.09
N ASN A 170 13.64 -11.44 8.44
CA ASN A 170 14.03 -11.06 9.78
C ASN A 170 14.32 -9.56 9.83
N LEU A 171 13.66 -8.86 10.75
CA LEU A 171 13.89 -7.43 10.96
C LEU A 171 15.15 -7.22 11.79
N ASP A 172 15.94 -6.19 11.44
CA ASP A 172 16.95 -5.62 12.31
C ASP A 172 16.32 -4.47 13.11
N PRO A 173 16.09 -4.60 14.42
CA PRO A 173 15.39 -3.58 15.20
C PRO A 173 16.10 -2.24 15.21
N GLN A 174 17.45 -2.22 15.28
CA GLN A 174 18.20 -0.96 15.30
C GLN A 174 18.17 -0.28 13.95
N ALA A 175 18.43 -1.01 12.87
CA ALA A 175 18.36 -0.46 11.50
C ALA A 175 16.95 0.07 11.17
N ASN A 176 15.90 -0.58 11.69
CA ASN A 176 14.52 -0.09 11.54
C ASN A 176 14.27 1.22 12.31
N LEU A 177 14.84 1.39 13.49
CA LEU A 177 14.76 2.64 14.24
C LEU A 177 15.51 3.77 13.51
N ASP A 178 16.68 3.49 12.96
CA ASP A 178 17.53 4.44 12.26
C ASP A 178 16.89 4.92 10.94
N ALA A 179 16.06 4.08 10.31
CA ALA A 179 15.34 4.40 9.07
C ALA A 179 14.00 5.15 9.29
N ARG A 180 13.69 5.59 10.51
CA ARG A 180 12.46 6.39 10.79
C ARG A 180 12.58 7.81 10.23
N PHE A 181 11.42 8.48 10.13
CA PHE A 181 11.30 9.91 9.77
C PHE A 181 11.90 10.28 8.39
N GLY A 182 11.71 9.39 7.41
CA GLY A 182 12.10 9.66 6.03
C GLY A 182 13.58 9.37 5.72
N GLN A 183 14.26 8.62 6.57
CA GLN A 183 15.60 8.12 6.26
C GLN A 183 15.52 6.82 5.46
N ALA A 184 16.30 6.76 4.36
CA ALA A 184 16.44 5.51 3.61
C ALA A 184 17.33 4.51 4.37
N GLY A 185 16.95 3.22 4.38
CA GLY A 185 17.77 2.22 5.04
C GLY A 185 17.33 0.79 4.75
N LEU A 186 18.30 -0.13 4.74
CA LEU A 186 18.06 -1.56 4.77
C LEU A 186 17.70 -1.95 6.21
N ILE A 187 16.50 -2.46 6.43
CA ILE A 187 15.96 -2.77 7.76
C ILE A 187 15.85 -4.28 8.04
N SER A 188 16.26 -5.12 7.10
CA SER A 188 16.31 -6.57 7.29
C SER A 188 17.67 -7.02 7.80
N ALA A 189 17.68 -7.97 8.75
CA ALA A 189 18.87 -8.60 9.26
C ALA A 189 19.65 -9.37 8.17
N ALA A 190 20.95 -9.61 8.41
CA ALA A 190 21.83 -10.26 7.42
C ALA A 190 21.38 -11.69 7.05
N ASN A 191 20.74 -12.41 7.98
CA ASN A 191 20.20 -13.76 7.78
C ASN A 191 18.80 -13.79 7.15
N SER A 192 18.27 -12.64 6.73
CA SER A 192 16.95 -12.55 6.09
C SER A 192 17.03 -13.08 4.65
N THR A 193 16.06 -13.91 4.28
CA THR A 193 15.95 -14.46 2.91
C THR A 193 15.53 -13.41 1.88
N SER A 194 14.82 -12.38 2.33
CA SER A 194 14.42 -11.23 1.51
C SER A 194 14.88 -9.94 2.16
N LYS A 195 15.20 -8.95 1.34
CA LYS A 195 15.61 -7.63 1.83
C LYS A 195 14.40 -6.75 2.04
N ALA A 196 14.33 -6.09 3.20
CA ALA A 196 13.35 -5.06 3.50
C ALA A 196 14.06 -3.70 3.58
N VAL A 197 13.56 -2.73 2.83
CA VAL A 197 14.16 -1.39 2.69
C VAL A 197 13.09 -0.34 2.99
N VAL A 198 13.43 0.65 3.80
CA VAL A 198 12.68 1.92 3.88
C VAL A 198 13.24 2.86 2.83
N MET A 199 12.37 3.43 2.00
CA MET A 199 12.76 4.37 0.95
C MET A 199 11.76 5.53 0.93
N PRO A 200 12.16 6.76 1.22
CA PRO A 200 11.30 7.93 1.07
C PRO A 200 10.97 8.14 -0.41
N THR A 201 9.71 8.46 -0.70
CA THR A 201 9.28 8.80 -2.07
C THR A 201 9.62 10.25 -2.41
N ASN A 202 9.79 10.52 -3.71
CA ASN A 202 9.95 11.87 -4.24
C ASN A 202 9.24 11.96 -5.60
N GLU A 203 7.92 12.09 -5.55
CA GLU A 203 7.07 12.12 -6.74
C GLU A 203 7.28 13.39 -7.57
N GLU A 204 7.53 14.53 -6.91
CA GLU A 204 7.79 15.80 -7.57
C GLU A 204 9.05 15.73 -8.46
N TRP A 205 10.09 15.05 -7.99
CA TRP A 205 11.31 14.83 -8.77
C TRP A 205 11.05 13.96 -10.02
N VAL A 206 10.23 12.93 -9.92
CA VAL A 206 9.87 12.08 -11.07
C VAL A 206 9.09 12.88 -12.11
N ILE A 207 8.12 13.67 -11.67
CA ILE A 207 7.33 14.54 -12.57
C ILE A 207 8.24 15.57 -13.27
N ALA A 208 9.15 16.17 -12.52
CA ALA A 208 10.11 17.14 -13.09
C ALA A 208 11.05 16.48 -14.10
N LEU A 209 11.52 15.26 -13.83
CA LEU A 209 12.37 14.48 -14.73
C LEU A 209 11.63 14.10 -16.03
N ASP A 210 10.39 13.64 -15.93
CA ASP A 210 9.56 13.30 -17.08
C ASP A 210 9.29 14.53 -17.93
N ALA A 211 8.94 15.67 -17.32
CA ALA A 211 8.77 16.94 -18.02
C ALA A 211 10.07 17.38 -18.75
N ALA A 212 11.22 17.25 -18.10
CA ALA A 212 12.51 17.60 -18.71
C ALA A 212 12.88 16.65 -19.87
N ASN A 213 12.51 15.38 -19.81
CA ASN A 213 12.74 14.43 -20.90
C ASN A 213 11.85 14.73 -22.11
N ILE A 214 10.57 14.97 -21.89
CA ILE A 214 9.61 15.35 -22.96
C ILE A 214 10.07 16.63 -23.66
N THR A 215 10.55 17.63 -22.92
CA THR A 215 11.00 18.92 -23.53
C THR A 215 12.34 18.82 -24.27
N LYS A 216 13.12 17.75 -24.09
CA LYS A 216 14.35 17.51 -24.87
C LYS A 216 14.07 16.86 -26.23
N GLU A 217 12.89 16.24 -26.39
CA GLU A 217 12.47 15.57 -27.62
C GLU A 217 11.70 16.53 -28.55
N LEU A 218 11.39 17.77 -28.10
CA LEU A 218 10.78 18.86 -28.89
C LEU A 218 11.84 19.81 -29.40
#